data_a817bb465e5480c43129953628141f7b
#
_entry.id   a817bb465e5480c43129953628141f7b
#
_cell.length_a   1.000
_cell.length_b   1.000
_cell.length_c   1.000
_cell.angle_alpha   90.00
_cell.angle_beta   90.00
_cell.angle_gamma   90.00
#
_symmetry.space_group_name_H-M   'P 1'
#
loop_
_entity.id
_entity.type
_entity.pdbx_description
1 polymer ?
#
loop_
_entity_poly.entity_id
_entity_poly.type
_entity_poly.pdbx_seq_one_letter_code
_entity_poly.pdbx_strand_id
1 'polypeptide(L)'
;QEDLERLSKQADFVLLQEATQYQNLSTFSTALFVSSFSFKDLLSGVKTFTKTQPEWYCGGGVAEPLIQIPKVASMMSFPLEKGDSLLLINVHLINFEWGISAYQAQLEQIFSFVENHQGPIIMSGDFNAWNEERLNLVNNLMKKYGLDSVALSQDERVRFLGYPLDYIFTRGVKVVSAKSEVVTSSDHNPLLVEFELE
;
A
#
# COMPACT_ATOMS: atom_id res chain seq x y z
N GLN A 1 -2.23 -6.21 -17.92
CA GLN A 1 -0.99 -5.55 -18.31
C GLN A 1 -1.26 -4.19 -18.98
N GLU A 2 -2.20 -4.08 -19.94
CA GLU A 2 -2.52 -2.83 -20.66
C GLU A 2 -2.98 -1.70 -19.73
N ASP A 3 -3.90 -1.99 -18.78
CA ASP A 3 -4.35 -0.98 -17.81
C ASP A 3 -3.19 -0.49 -16.94
N LEU A 4 -2.34 -1.40 -16.47
CA LEU A 4 -1.19 -1.05 -15.66
C LEU A 4 -0.23 -0.12 -16.43
N GLU A 5 0.07 -0.44 -17.71
CA GLU A 5 0.94 0.40 -18.55
C GLU A 5 0.30 1.75 -18.86
N ARG A 6 -1.03 1.80 -19.08
CA ARG A 6 -1.77 3.04 -19.33
C ARG A 6 -1.74 3.96 -18.11
N LEU A 7 -2.09 3.43 -16.94
CA LEU A 7 -2.22 4.19 -15.70
C LEU A 7 -0.86 4.64 -15.14
N SER A 8 0.17 3.82 -15.31
CA SER A 8 1.50 4.13 -14.78
C SER A 8 2.25 5.23 -15.53
N LYS A 9 1.84 5.60 -16.75
CA LYS A 9 2.57 6.60 -17.56
C LYS A 9 2.74 7.95 -16.88
N GLN A 10 1.73 8.39 -16.13
CA GLN A 10 1.71 9.69 -15.44
C GLN A 10 2.05 9.58 -13.96
N ALA A 11 2.25 8.37 -13.44
CA ALA A 11 2.55 8.16 -12.03
C ALA A 11 4.06 8.29 -11.74
N ASP A 12 4.40 8.80 -10.56
CA ASP A 12 5.75 8.79 -10.01
C ASP A 12 5.99 7.56 -9.13
N PHE A 13 4.92 7.04 -8.54
CA PHE A 13 4.90 5.80 -7.74
C PHE A 13 3.80 4.88 -8.23
N VAL A 14 4.08 3.57 -8.29
CA VAL A 14 3.09 2.52 -8.53
C VAL A 14 3.24 1.46 -7.46
N LEU A 15 2.18 1.23 -6.71
CA LEU A 15 2.12 0.27 -5.61
C LEU A 15 1.20 -0.87 -6.03
N LEU A 16 1.76 -2.07 -6.13
CA LEU A 16 1.03 -3.26 -6.53
C LEU A 16 0.99 -4.27 -5.38
N GLN A 17 -0.18 -4.88 -5.18
CA GLN A 17 -0.37 -6.06 -4.36
C GLN A 17 -0.55 -7.28 -5.28
N GLU A 18 -0.25 -8.46 -4.80
CA GLU A 18 -0.25 -9.72 -5.57
C GLU A 18 0.59 -9.68 -6.86
N ALA A 19 1.56 -8.77 -6.87
CA ALA A 19 2.49 -8.61 -7.99
C ALA A 19 3.41 -9.83 -8.13
N THR A 20 3.81 -10.14 -9.36
CA THR A 20 4.81 -11.16 -9.62
C THR A 20 6.20 -10.55 -9.78
N GLN A 21 7.27 -11.39 -9.58
CA GLN A 21 8.63 -10.95 -9.79
C GLN A 21 8.89 -10.46 -11.23
N TYR A 22 8.13 -10.95 -12.21
CA TYR A 22 8.31 -10.64 -13.64
C TYR A 22 7.62 -9.36 -14.10
N GLN A 23 6.64 -8.85 -13.32
CA GLN A 23 6.02 -7.58 -13.67
C GLN A 23 7.06 -6.46 -13.70
N ASN A 24 7.11 -5.74 -14.81
CA ASN A 24 8.04 -4.64 -15.01
C ASN A 24 7.34 -3.45 -15.68
N LEU A 25 7.79 -2.25 -15.31
CA LEU A 25 7.37 -0.98 -15.89
C LEU A 25 8.61 -0.22 -16.34
N SER A 26 8.86 -0.21 -17.66
CA SER A 26 10.08 0.34 -18.25
C SER A 26 10.31 1.85 -18.03
N THR A 27 9.26 2.57 -17.65
CA THR A 27 9.30 4.01 -17.35
C THR A 27 9.78 4.32 -15.93
N PHE A 28 9.98 3.30 -15.08
CA PHE A 28 10.44 3.45 -13.70
C PHE A 28 11.89 2.97 -13.57
N SER A 29 12.68 3.76 -12.84
CA SER A 29 14.11 3.48 -12.65
C SER A 29 14.39 2.49 -11.52
N THR A 30 13.46 2.36 -10.59
CA THR A 30 13.62 1.54 -9.38
C THR A 30 12.37 0.73 -9.11
N ALA A 31 12.55 -0.52 -8.67
CA ALA A 31 11.48 -1.37 -8.19
C ALA A 31 11.93 -2.14 -6.95
N LEU A 32 11.12 -2.12 -5.89
CA LEU A 32 11.25 -2.97 -4.72
C LEU A 32 10.19 -4.06 -4.76
N PHE A 33 10.60 -5.31 -4.78
CA PHE A 33 9.71 -6.47 -4.68
C PHE A 33 9.93 -7.18 -3.35
N VAL A 34 8.86 -7.33 -2.57
CA VAL A 34 8.86 -8.10 -1.33
C VAL A 34 7.99 -9.32 -1.56
N SER A 35 8.62 -10.50 -1.61
CA SER A 35 7.92 -11.75 -1.87
C SER A 35 7.11 -12.21 -0.66
N SER A 36 5.90 -12.65 -0.93
CA SER A 36 4.97 -13.26 0.02
C SER A 36 4.97 -14.78 -0.16
N PHE A 37 4.68 -15.24 -1.35
CA PHE A 37 4.39 -16.62 -1.66
C PHE A 37 5.14 -17.09 -2.91
N SER A 38 5.54 -18.37 -2.89
CA SER A 38 6.14 -19.06 -4.04
C SER A 38 5.27 -20.24 -4.44
N PHE A 39 4.89 -20.29 -5.72
CA PHE A 39 4.25 -21.46 -6.32
C PHE A 39 5.00 -21.88 -7.56
N LYS A 40 5.63 -23.07 -7.52
CA LYS A 40 6.63 -23.49 -8.51
C LYS A 40 7.72 -22.41 -8.59
N ASP A 41 7.96 -21.81 -9.74
CA ASP A 41 8.98 -20.79 -9.95
C ASP A 41 8.41 -19.36 -9.97
N LEU A 42 7.12 -19.20 -9.63
CA LEU A 42 6.45 -17.90 -9.56
C LEU A 42 6.40 -17.38 -8.13
N LEU A 43 7.01 -16.21 -7.91
CA LEU A 43 6.89 -15.46 -6.66
C LEU A 43 5.78 -14.42 -6.81
N SER A 44 4.93 -14.31 -5.79
CA SER A 44 3.94 -13.25 -5.65
C SER A 44 4.22 -12.45 -4.39
N GLY A 45 3.84 -11.17 -4.36
CA GLY A 45 4.07 -10.29 -3.21
C GLY A 45 3.61 -8.86 -3.47
N VAL A 46 4.18 -7.90 -2.74
CA VAL A 46 3.99 -6.49 -3.05
C VAL A 46 5.15 -5.97 -3.89
N LYS A 47 4.85 -5.08 -4.84
CA LYS A 47 5.86 -4.46 -5.67
C LYS A 47 5.61 -2.96 -5.78
N THR A 48 6.64 -2.19 -5.47
CA THR A 48 6.60 -0.73 -5.53
C THR A 48 7.58 -0.26 -6.59
N PHE A 49 7.08 0.47 -7.59
CA PHE A 49 7.90 1.11 -8.61
C PHE A 49 8.00 2.61 -8.33
N THR A 50 9.16 3.18 -8.59
CA THR A 50 9.43 4.61 -8.43
C THR A 50 10.37 5.14 -9.51
N LYS A 51 10.16 6.41 -9.91
CA LYS A 51 11.07 7.16 -10.79
C LYS A 51 12.26 7.77 -10.04
N THR A 52 12.11 7.93 -8.71
CA THR A 52 13.12 8.52 -7.84
C THR A 52 13.82 7.43 -7.03
N GLN A 53 15.13 7.56 -6.80
CA GLN A 53 15.87 6.63 -5.96
C GLN A 53 15.54 6.86 -4.47
N PRO A 54 15.15 5.83 -3.71
CA PRO A 54 14.99 5.94 -2.27
C PRO A 54 16.35 6.02 -1.58
N GLU A 55 16.42 6.71 -0.46
CA GLU A 55 17.61 6.72 0.41
C GLU A 55 17.73 5.42 1.23
N TRP A 56 16.61 4.83 1.62
CA TRP A 56 16.56 3.48 2.18
C TRP A 56 15.23 2.78 1.82
N TYR A 57 15.23 1.48 1.97
CA TYR A 57 14.04 0.66 1.79
C TYR A 57 14.08 -0.61 2.64
N CYS A 58 12.94 -1.13 3.00
CA CYS A 58 12.79 -2.42 3.64
C CYS A 58 11.47 -3.10 3.27
N GLY A 59 11.35 -4.37 3.61
CA GLY A 59 10.13 -5.12 3.47
C GLY A 59 10.06 -6.27 4.47
N GLY A 60 8.85 -6.68 4.80
CA GLY A 60 8.60 -7.78 5.72
C GLY A 60 7.15 -8.19 5.72
N GLY A 61 6.82 -9.23 6.47
CA GLY A 61 5.47 -9.73 6.54
C GLY A 61 5.21 -10.69 7.68
N VAL A 62 3.93 -11.02 7.85
CA VAL A 62 3.40 -11.96 8.85
C VAL A 62 2.62 -13.06 8.13
N ALA A 63 2.85 -14.32 8.51
CA ALA A 63 2.13 -15.44 7.94
C ALA A 63 0.65 -15.42 8.36
N GLU A 64 -0.25 -15.60 7.40
CA GLU A 64 -1.67 -15.77 7.71
C GLU A 64 -1.91 -17.03 8.52
N PRO A 65 -2.61 -16.96 9.64
CA PRO A 65 -2.75 -18.10 10.54
C PRO A 65 -3.42 -19.34 9.91
N LEU A 66 -4.38 -19.15 9.01
CA LEU A 66 -5.15 -20.26 8.44
C LEU A 66 -4.46 -20.92 7.23
N ILE A 67 -3.80 -20.16 6.38
CA ILE A 67 -3.23 -20.65 5.12
C ILE A 67 -1.71 -20.61 5.08
N GLN A 68 -1.07 -20.05 6.11
CA GLN A 68 0.38 -19.93 6.26
C GLN A 68 1.09 -19.20 5.12
N ILE A 69 0.34 -18.41 4.34
CA ILE A 69 0.88 -17.54 3.30
C ILE A 69 1.22 -16.18 3.94
N PRO A 70 2.46 -15.70 3.88
CA PRO A 70 2.78 -14.38 4.42
C PRO A 70 2.04 -13.27 3.67
N LYS A 71 1.48 -12.34 4.40
CA LYS A 71 1.08 -11.03 3.87
C LYS A 71 2.18 -10.02 4.18
N VAL A 72 2.54 -9.23 3.21
CA VAL A 72 3.78 -8.45 3.24
C VAL A 72 3.53 -6.97 3.01
N ALA A 73 4.45 -6.14 3.50
CA ALA A 73 4.51 -4.73 3.22
C ALA A 73 5.90 -4.33 2.74
N SER A 74 5.99 -3.27 1.96
CA SER A 74 7.25 -2.62 1.59
C SER A 74 7.23 -1.16 2.01
N MET A 75 8.40 -0.64 2.36
CA MET A 75 8.61 0.74 2.76
C MET A 75 9.81 1.31 2.00
N MET A 76 9.67 2.56 1.57
CA MET A 76 10.72 3.32 0.90
C MET A 76 10.74 4.74 1.45
N SER A 77 11.93 5.26 1.72
CA SER A 77 12.12 6.65 2.15
C SER A 77 12.82 7.45 1.04
N PHE A 78 12.31 8.63 0.78
CA PHE A 78 12.80 9.52 -0.27
C PHE A 78 13.19 10.87 0.35
N PRO A 79 14.43 11.34 0.14
CA PRO A 79 14.87 12.61 0.68
C PRO A 79 14.08 13.78 0.05
N LEU A 80 13.74 14.79 0.85
CA LEU A 80 13.11 16.02 0.43
C LEU A 80 14.06 17.20 0.59
N GLU A 81 13.83 18.30 -0.14
CA GLU A 81 14.73 19.45 -0.19
C GLU A 81 14.98 20.12 1.17
N LYS A 82 14.03 20.04 2.11
CA LYS A 82 14.12 20.68 3.44
C LYS A 82 14.82 19.81 4.50
N GLY A 83 15.38 18.67 4.12
CA GLY A 83 16.04 17.74 5.04
C GLY A 83 15.11 16.72 5.71
N ASP A 84 13.81 16.76 5.41
CA ASP A 84 12.85 15.72 5.75
C ASP A 84 12.88 14.61 4.71
N SER A 85 12.14 13.55 4.95
CA SER A 85 11.95 12.48 3.96
C SER A 85 10.48 12.08 3.85
N LEU A 86 10.05 11.71 2.64
CA LEU A 86 8.76 11.08 2.38
C LEU A 86 8.87 9.58 2.66
N LEU A 87 8.02 9.06 3.53
CA LEU A 87 7.87 7.62 3.74
C LEU A 87 6.70 7.09 2.90
N LEU A 88 7.01 6.22 1.94
CA LEU A 88 6.04 5.52 1.10
C LEU A 88 5.88 4.08 1.59
N ILE A 89 4.66 3.67 1.90
CA ILE A 89 4.34 2.34 2.42
C ILE A 89 3.31 1.67 1.52
N ASN A 90 3.66 0.48 1.00
CA ASN A 90 2.78 -0.39 0.24
C ASN A 90 2.41 -1.59 1.11
N VAL A 91 1.13 -1.77 1.40
CA VAL A 91 0.65 -2.82 2.29
C VAL A 91 -0.22 -3.84 1.57
N HIS A 92 -0.10 -5.10 1.98
CA HIS A 92 -1.08 -6.16 1.74
C HIS A 92 -1.28 -6.86 3.08
N LEU A 93 -2.38 -6.54 3.77
CA LEU A 93 -2.62 -7.01 5.12
C LEU A 93 -3.29 -8.39 5.14
N ILE A 94 -3.19 -9.05 6.28
CA ILE A 94 -3.76 -10.39 6.53
C ILE A 94 -5.26 -10.39 6.22
N ASN A 95 -5.69 -11.39 5.44
CA ASN A 95 -7.08 -11.60 5.08
C ASN A 95 -7.72 -12.71 5.94
N PHE A 96 -7.08 -13.89 6.02
CA PHE A 96 -7.66 -15.08 6.60
C PHE A 96 -7.10 -15.42 7.98
N GLU A 97 -7.82 -15.02 9.03
CA GLU A 97 -7.58 -15.45 10.40
C GLU A 97 -8.89 -15.57 11.20
N TRP A 98 -8.85 -16.37 12.28
CA TRP A 98 -9.88 -16.34 13.31
C TRP A 98 -9.52 -15.26 14.35
N GLY A 99 -10.34 -14.20 14.42
CA GLY A 99 -10.06 -13.05 15.28
C GLY A 99 -9.24 -11.96 14.57
N ILE A 100 -8.40 -11.24 15.31
CA ILE A 100 -7.71 -10.03 14.83
C ILE A 100 -6.22 -9.97 15.21
N SER A 101 -5.72 -10.98 15.92
CA SER A 101 -4.39 -10.88 16.57
C SER A 101 -3.23 -10.78 15.58
N ALA A 102 -3.24 -11.58 14.50
CA ALA A 102 -2.18 -11.54 13.50
C ALA A 102 -2.29 -10.28 12.63
N TYR A 103 -3.50 -9.83 12.33
CA TYR A 103 -3.78 -8.57 11.64
C TYR A 103 -3.26 -7.38 12.45
N GLN A 104 -3.54 -7.36 13.78
CA GLN A 104 -3.03 -6.33 14.68
C GLN A 104 -1.50 -6.35 14.77
N ALA A 105 -0.89 -7.54 14.93
CA ALA A 105 0.57 -7.68 15.01
C ALA A 105 1.26 -7.17 13.72
N GLN A 106 0.69 -7.43 12.55
CA GLN A 106 1.21 -6.91 11.29
C GLN A 106 1.14 -5.38 11.24
N LEU A 107 0.01 -4.78 11.64
CA LEU A 107 -0.13 -3.33 11.73
C LEU A 107 0.88 -2.73 12.72
N GLU A 108 1.03 -3.29 13.91
CA GLU A 108 1.98 -2.82 14.91
C GLU A 108 3.42 -2.85 14.38
N GLN A 109 3.79 -3.88 13.63
CA GLN A 109 5.10 -3.96 12.97
C GLN A 109 5.28 -2.82 11.96
N ILE A 110 4.28 -2.53 11.12
CA ILE A 110 4.33 -1.42 10.16
C ILE A 110 4.43 -0.09 10.90
N PHE A 111 3.62 0.11 11.93
CA PHE A 111 3.58 1.37 12.68
C PHE A 111 4.84 1.63 13.52
N SER A 112 5.65 0.63 13.83
CA SER A 112 6.96 0.86 14.46
C SER A 112 7.91 1.73 13.62
N PHE A 113 7.76 1.70 12.30
CA PHE A 113 8.48 2.59 11.38
C PHE A 113 7.83 3.98 11.30
N VAL A 114 6.49 4.03 11.30
CA VAL A 114 5.73 5.28 11.28
C VAL A 114 5.97 6.13 12.53
N GLU A 115 6.08 5.48 13.71
CA GLU A 115 6.29 6.15 15.01
C GLU A 115 7.55 7.00 15.04
N ASN A 116 8.62 6.54 14.40
CA ASN A 116 9.91 7.24 14.38
C ASN A 116 10.07 8.20 13.18
N HIS A 117 9.11 8.21 12.26
CA HIS A 117 9.16 9.07 11.08
C HIS A 117 8.43 10.40 11.32
N GLN A 118 9.13 11.53 11.10
CA GLN A 118 8.57 12.86 11.34
C GLN A 118 8.01 13.53 10.07
N GLY A 119 8.55 13.17 8.91
CA GLY A 119 8.17 13.73 7.60
C GLY A 119 6.81 13.28 7.07
N PRO A 120 6.52 13.64 5.83
CA PRO A 120 5.32 13.19 5.12
C PRO A 120 5.25 11.68 4.99
N ILE A 121 4.03 11.14 4.98
CA ILE A 121 3.75 9.70 4.79
C ILE A 121 2.66 9.52 3.75
N ILE A 122 2.86 8.55 2.87
CA ILE A 122 1.82 7.97 2.00
C ILE A 122 1.80 6.47 2.28
N MET A 123 0.68 5.96 2.79
CA MET A 123 0.46 4.54 3.05
C MET A 123 -0.73 4.08 2.21
N SER A 124 -0.52 3.10 1.34
CA SER A 124 -1.58 2.61 0.43
C SER A 124 -1.48 1.11 0.23
N GLY A 125 -2.59 0.50 -0.14
CA GLY A 125 -2.69 -0.90 -0.55
C GLY A 125 -3.97 -1.58 -0.13
N ASP A 126 -3.93 -2.90 -0.13
CA ASP A 126 -5.02 -3.76 0.31
C ASP A 126 -4.94 -3.96 1.84
N PHE A 127 -5.84 -3.30 2.54
CA PHE A 127 -5.94 -3.38 4.00
C PHE A 127 -6.76 -4.57 4.48
N ASN A 128 -7.52 -5.23 3.61
CA ASN A 128 -8.42 -6.33 4.01
C ASN A 128 -9.28 -6.00 5.25
N ALA A 129 -9.72 -4.73 5.36
CA ALA A 129 -10.49 -4.21 6.51
C ALA A 129 -12.01 -4.44 6.30
N TRP A 130 -12.40 -5.66 5.99
CA TRP A 130 -13.74 -6.05 5.56
C TRP A 130 -14.77 -6.26 6.69
N ASN A 131 -14.44 -5.89 7.90
CA ASN A 131 -15.38 -5.85 9.02
C ASN A 131 -15.13 -4.67 9.94
N GLU A 132 -16.08 -4.39 10.82
CA GLU A 132 -16.02 -3.24 11.73
C GLU A 132 -14.82 -3.27 12.68
N GLU A 133 -14.46 -4.44 13.21
CA GLU A 133 -13.34 -4.60 14.15
C GLU A 133 -12.01 -4.21 13.50
N ARG A 134 -11.74 -4.73 12.28
CA ARG A 134 -10.54 -4.40 11.52
C ARG A 134 -10.50 -2.92 11.11
N LEU A 135 -11.63 -2.41 10.60
CA LEU A 135 -11.71 -1.02 10.18
C LEU A 135 -11.50 -0.07 11.36
N ASN A 136 -12.07 -0.37 12.53
CA ASN A 136 -11.87 0.42 13.74
C ASN A 136 -10.42 0.38 14.21
N LEU A 137 -9.76 -0.77 14.16
CA LEU A 137 -8.34 -0.89 14.50
C LEU A 137 -7.48 -0.04 13.56
N VAL A 138 -7.68 -0.15 12.24
CA VAL A 138 -6.98 0.68 11.24
C VAL A 138 -7.21 2.16 11.53
N ASN A 139 -8.45 2.61 11.64
CA ASN A 139 -8.78 4.02 11.86
C ASN A 139 -8.19 4.57 13.17
N ASN A 140 -8.19 3.78 14.25
CA ASN A 140 -7.60 4.18 15.52
C ASN A 140 -6.08 4.36 15.42
N LEU A 141 -5.39 3.45 14.73
CA LEU A 141 -3.95 3.57 14.49
C LEU A 141 -3.64 4.77 13.59
N MET A 142 -4.35 4.93 12.47
CA MET A 142 -4.18 6.09 11.59
C MET A 142 -4.32 7.40 12.36
N LYS A 143 -5.39 7.53 13.14
CA LYS A 143 -5.63 8.71 13.98
C LYS A 143 -4.52 8.93 15.02
N LYS A 144 -4.05 7.87 15.67
CA LYS A 144 -2.97 7.95 16.67
C LYS A 144 -1.69 8.55 16.08
N TYR A 145 -1.38 8.23 14.81
CA TYR A 145 -0.16 8.68 14.13
C TYR A 145 -0.38 9.86 13.18
N GLY A 146 -1.58 10.46 13.18
CA GLY A 146 -1.89 11.65 12.40
C GLY A 146 -1.99 11.39 10.89
N LEU A 147 -2.38 10.17 10.49
CA LEU A 147 -2.67 9.87 9.09
C LEU A 147 -4.17 10.01 8.82
N ASP A 148 -4.50 10.74 7.78
CA ASP A 148 -5.87 10.95 7.31
C ASP A 148 -6.19 10.06 6.11
N SER A 149 -7.40 9.52 6.06
CA SER A 149 -7.89 8.77 4.91
C SER A 149 -8.16 9.70 3.74
N VAL A 150 -7.67 9.35 2.56
CA VAL A 150 -7.93 10.10 1.32
C VAL A 150 -9.37 9.83 0.85
N ALA A 151 -10.15 10.90 0.74
CA ALA A 151 -11.50 10.84 0.16
C ALA A 151 -11.44 10.80 -1.36
N LEU A 152 -12.14 9.84 -1.97
CA LEU A 152 -12.19 9.69 -3.42
C LEU A 152 -13.37 10.48 -4.00
N SER A 153 -13.15 11.27 -5.05
CA SER A 153 -14.20 11.99 -5.78
C SER A 153 -15.11 11.04 -6.57
N GLN A 154 -14.57 9.90 -7.00
CA GLN A 154 -15.27 8.77 -7.58
C GLN A 154 -14.74 7.50 -6.88
N ASP A 155 -15.61 6.80 -6.16
CA ASP A 155 -15.25 5.62 -5.34
C ASP A 155 -15.80 4.33 -5.96
N GLU A 156 -15.00 3.73 -6.82
CA GLU A 156 -15.25 2.43 -7.46
C GLU A 156 -14.44 1.29 -6.78
N ARG A 157 -13.95 1.50 -5.55
CA ARG A 157 -13.22 0.45 -4.83
C ARG A 157 -14.06 -0.80 -4.67
N VAL A 158 -13.42 -1.94 -4.85
CA VAL A 158 -14.04 -3.23 -4.56
C VAL A 158 -14.35 -3.33 -3.07
N ARG A 159 -15.52 -3.88 -2.76
CA ARG A 159 -16.04 -4.00 -1.40
C ARG A 159 -16.36 -5.43 -1.07
N PHE A 160 -15.99 -5.85 0.13
CA PHE A 160 -16.43 -7.11 0.70
C PHE A 160 -17.31 -6.82 1.94
N LEU A 161 -18.50 -7.42 2.02
CA LEU A 161 -19.49 -7.13 3.06
C LEU A 161 -19.83 -5.64 3.24
N GLY A 162 -19.70 -4.83 2.18
CA GLY A 162 -19.94 -3.38 2.19
C GLY A 162 -18.71 -2.53 2.55
N TYR A 163 -17.62 -3.13 3.01
CA TYR A 163 -16.37 -2.44 3.37
C TYR A 163 -15.42 -2.38 2.17
N PRO A 164 -14.82 -1.24 1.83
CA PRO A 164 -13.72 -1.19 0.87
C PRO A 164 -12.54 -2.01 1.37
N LEU A 165 -11.79 -2.62 0.46
CA LEU A 165 -10.58 -3.36 0.80
C LEU A 165 -9.33 -2.49 0.71
N ASP A 166 -9.31 -1.56 -0.25
CA ASP A 166 -8.18 -0.72 -0.59
C ASP A 166 -8.33 0.69 0.00
N TYR A 167 -7.25 1.20 0.57
CA TYR A 167 -7.22 2.54 1.17
C TYR A 167 -5.92 3.26 0.83
N ILE A 168 -5.99 4.60 0.91
CA ILE A 168 -4.82 5.48 0.96
C ILE A 168 -4.97 6.35 2.21
N PHE A 169 -3.91 6.40 3.01
CA PHE A 169 -3.78 7.27 4.16
C PHE A 169 -2.55 8.16 4.00
N THR A 170 -2.65 9.40 4.43
CA THR A 170 -1.57 10.38 4.25
C THR A 170 -1.36 11.23 5.50
N ARG A 171 -0.13 11.72 5.65
CA ARG A 171 0.26 12.75 6.61
C ARG A 171 1.22 13.71 5.94
N GLY A 172 1.07 15.03 6.14
CA GLY A 172 2.03 16.02 5.65
C GLY A 172 2.11 16.13 4.13
N VAL A 173 1.05 15.77 3.41
CA VAL A 173 0.90 15.98 1.97
C VAL A 173 -0.48 16.57 1.68
N LYS A 174 -0.56 17.39 0.66
CA LYS A 174 -1.83 17.93 0.18
C LYS A 174 -2.37 17.07 -0.96
N VAL A 175 -3.56 16.51 -0.80
CA VAL A 175 -4.26 15.78 -1.87
C VAL A 175 -4.86 16.76 -2.85
N VAL A 176 -4.44 16.69 -4.12
CA VAL A 176 -4.96 17.53 -5.22
C VAL A 176 -6.15 16.87 -5.88
N SER A 177 -6.02 15.60 -6.21
CA SER A 177 -7.10 14.81 -6.79
C SER A 177 -7.02 13.36 -6.33
N ALA A 178 -8.18 12.70 -6.18
CA ALA A 178 -8.24 11.28 -5.84
C ALA A 178 -9.50 10.64 -6.41
N LYS A 179 -9.34 9.49 -7.05
CA LYS A 179 -10.43 8.66 -7.58
C LYS A 179 -10.02 7.19 -7.66
N SER A 180 -10.98 6.30 -7.81
CA SER A 180 -10.77 4.95 -8.32
C SER A 180 -11.37 4.80 -9.71
N GLU A 181 -10.82 3.88 -10.51
CA GLU A 181 -11.21 3.65 -11.90
C GLU A 181 -11.53 2.17 -12.11
N VAL A 182 -12.66 1.88 -12.73
CA VAL A 182 -13.05 0.49 -13.04
C VAL A 182 -12.14 -0.08 -14.11
N VAL A 183 -11.55 -1.24 -13.82
CA VAL A 183 -10.75 -2.03 -14.78
C VAL A 183 -11.28 -3.45 -14.86
N THR A 184 -10.94 -4.16 -15.94
CA THR A 184 -11.31 -5.56 -16.14
C THR A 184 -10.12 -6.51 -16.04
N SER A 185 -8.92 -5.98 -15.83
CA SER A 185 -7.66 -6.73 -15.76
C SER A 185 -7.27 -7.15 -14.34
N SER A 186 -8.05 -6.76 -13.34
CA SER A 186 -7.86 -7.09 -11.93
C SER A 186 -9.23 -7.24 -11.25
N ASP A 187 -9.28 -7.98 -10.18
CA ASP A 187 -10.41 -8.06 -9.24
C ASP A 187 -10.44 -6.89 -8.25
N HIS A 188 -9.41 -6.04 -8.23
CA HIS A 188 -9.37 -4.75 -7.53
C HIS A 188 -9.32 -3.59 -8.52
N ASN A 189 -10.01 -2.49 -8.19
CA ASN A 189 -9.99 -1.27 -8.97
C ASN A 189 -8.88 -0.34 -8.48
N PRO A 190 -7.99 0.18 -9.37
CA PRO A 190 -6.87 1.01 -8.98
C PRO A 190 -7.30 2.34 -8.37
N LEU A 191 -6.54 2.80 -7.39
CA LEU A 191 -6.64 4.12 -6.80
C LEU A 191 -5.64 5.05 -7.48
N LEU A 192 -6.11 6.19 -7.95
CA LEU A 192 -5.32 7.21 -8.64
C LEU A 192 -5.36 8.47 -7.79
N VAL A 193 -4.20 8.90 -7.31
CA VAL A 193 -4.12 10.05 -6.40
C VAL A 193 -2.94 10.95 -6.80
N GLU A 194 -3.21 12.25 -6.83
CA GLU A 194 -2.23 13.29 -7.05
C GLU A 194 -1.99 14.05 -5.74
N PHE A 195 -0.72 14.24 -5.40
CA PHE A 195 -0.30 14.90 -4.18
C PHE A 195 0.65 16.08 -4.47
N GLU A 196 0.57 17.09 -3.63
CA GLU A 196 1.62 18.12 -3.47
C GLU A 196 2.33 17.88 -2.12
N LEU A 197 3.65 17.89 -2.12
CA LEU A 197 4.46 17.91 -0.90
C LEU A 197 4.51 19.37 -0.38
N GLU A 198 4.23 19.58 0.90
CA GLU A 198 4.23 20.89 1.54
C GLU A 198 5.62 21.37 1.94
#